data_5f387479d7a273456458de7dd314ae45
#
_entry.id   5f387479d7a273456458de7dd314ae45
#
_cell.length_a   1.000
_cell.length_b   1.000
_cell.length_c   1.000
_cell.angle_alpha   90.00
_cell.angle_beta   90.00
_cell.angle_gamma   90.00
#
_symmetry.space_group_name_H-M   'P 1'
#
loop_
_entity.id
_entity.type
_entity.pdbx_description
1 polymer ?
#
loop_
_entity_poly.entity_id
_entity_poly.type
_entity_poly.pdbx_seq_one_letter_code
_entity_poly.pdbx_strand_id
1 'polypeptide(L)'
;MTATTLDVTELAPKDRHQTIFDRLFELETGHTLTLIVDHDPIPLRYQLDAERPDQFRWEYRENGPEQWVVDITSRARVFDARPILAAGEEPFAAIMDAADTVGDDEVFVVYAPFEPVPLEGVLAEQGFRHVADQIGEANWRVTFLRT
;
A
#
# COMPACT_ATOMS: atom_id res chain seq x y z
N MET A 1 8.44 15.73 -0.56
CA MET A 1 8.43 14.40 -1.14
C MET A 1 9.82 13.78 -1.01
N THR A 2 9.92 12.61 -0.42
CA THR A 2 11.20 11.97 -0.13
C THR A 2 11.41 10.76 -1.03
N ALA A 3 12.57 10.67 -1.65
CA ALA A 3 12.95 9.53 -2.47
C ALA A 3 14.19 8.86 -1.84
N THR A 4 14.17 7.55 -1.76
CA THR A 4 15.27 6.74 -1.26
C THR A 4 15.70 5.77 -2.35
N THR A 5 16.99 5.62 -2.56
CA THR A 5 17.51 4.70 -3.57
C THR A 5 17.96 3.41 -2.92
N LEU A 6 17.54 2.28 -3.49
CA LEU A 6 17.97 0.95 -3.08
C LEU A 6 18.54 0.22 -4.29
N ASP A 7 19.85 -0.04 -4.26
CA ASP A 7 20.54 -0.84 -5.28
C ASP A 7 20.71 -2.25 -4.73
N VAL A 8 19.98 -3.21 -5.31
CA VAL A 8 20.04 -4.60 -4.87
C VAL A 8 20.98 -5.45 -5.72
N THR A 9 21.64 -4.86 -6.73
CA THR A 9 22.58 -5.61 -7.59
C THR A 9 23.75 -6.16 -6.80
N GLU A 10 24.11 -5.53 -5.68
CA GLU A 10 25.19 -5.96 -4.81
C GLU A 10 24.77 -6.97 -3.76
N LEU A 11 23.47 -7.19 -3.59
CA LEU A 11 22.94 -8.15 -2.63
C LEU A 11 22.86 -9.55 -3.24
N ALA A 12 23.00 -10.58 -2.40
CA ALA A 12 22.74 -11.94 -2.82
C ALA A 12 21.28 -12.07 -3.27
N PRO A 13 20.99 -12.78 -4.39
CA PRO A 13 19.63 -12.89 -4.89
C PRO A 13 18.62 -13.35 -3.85
N LYS A 14 19.00 -14.22 -2.94
CA LYS A 14 18.13 -14.73 -1.86
C LYS A 14 17.69 -13.64 -0.88
N ASP A 15 18.47 -12.56 -0.74
CA ASP A 15 18.21 -11.50 0.22
C ASP A 15 17.49 -10.30 -0.41
N ARG A 16 17.52 -10.21 -1.74
CA ARG A 16 16.95 -9.06 -2.47
C ARG A 16 15.47 -8.88 -2.22
N HIS A 17 14.72 -9.96 -2.34
CA HIS A 17 13.27 -9.94 -2.23
C HIS A 17 12.80 -9.39 -0.88
N GLN A 18 13.30 -9.96 0.21
CA GLN A 18 12.93 -9.53 1.55
C GLN A 18 13.32 -8.08 1.82
N THR A 19 14.53 -7.70 1.40
CA THR A 19 15.01 -6.33 1.58
C THR A 19 14.13 -5.32 0.87
N ILE A 20 13.73 -5.62 -0.37
CA ILE A 20 12.85 -4.75 -1.16
C ILE A 20 11.50 -4.60 -0.48
N PHE A 21 10.88 -5.72 -0.07
CA PHE A 21 9.56 -5.66 0.58
C PHE A 21 9.62 -4.94 1.91
N ASP A 22 10.65 -5.16 2.73
CA ASP A 22 10.79 -4.45 4.00
C ASP A 22 10.84 -2.95 3.79
N ARG A 23 11.59 -2.49 2.77
CA ARG A 23 11.69 -1.07 2.46
C ARG A 23 10.39 -0.50 1.92
N LEU A 24 9.70 -1.24 1.06
CA LEU A 24 8.43 -0.79 0.49
C LEU A 24 7.35 -0.67 1.56
N PHE A 25 7.29 -1.61 2.48
CA PHE A 25 6.27 -1.61 3.53
C PHE A 25 6.50 -0.54 4.59
N GLU A 26 7.71 0.02 4.66
CA GLU A 26 8.03 1.14 5.55
C GLU A 26 7.79 2.51 4.91
N LEU A 27 7.52 2.56 3.60
CA LEU A 27 7.30 3.84 2.92
C LEU A 27 6.06 4.55 3.44
N GLU A 28 6.22 5.82 3.75
CA GLU A 28 5.10 6.69 4.07
C GLU A 28 4.39 7.13 2.77
N THR A 29 3.14 7.52 2.90
CA THR A 29 2.34 7.99 1.77
C THR A 29 3.04 9.11 1.01
N GLY A 30 3.15 8.97 -0.30
CA GLY A 30 3.79 9.95 -1.18
C GLY A 30 5.29 9.82 -1.28
N HIS A 31 5.90 8.92 -0.50
CA HIS A 31 7.34 8.68 -0.58
C HIS A 31 7.66 7.65 -1.65
N THR A 32 8.84 7.76 -2.25
CA THR A 32 9.27 6.92 -3.37
C THR A 32 10.51 6.12 -3.02
N LEU A 33 10.49 4.83 -3.36
CA LEU A 33 11.69 3.99 -3.38
C LEU A 33 12.14 3.87 -4.83
N THR A 34 13.37 4.28 -5.11
CA THR A 34 14.00 4.08 -6.43
C THR A 34 14.79 2.78 -6.36
N LEU A 35 14.30 1.76 -7.06
CA LEU A 35 14.88 0.42 -7.05
C LEU A 35 15.78 0.23 -8.26
N ILE A 36 17.01 -0.22 -8.04
CA ILE A 36 17.99 -0.56 -9.10
C ILE A 36 18.19 -2.06 -9.08
N VAL A 37 17.90 -2.71 -10.20
CA VAL A 37 18.00 -4.16 -10.35
C VAL A 37 18.67 -4.51 -11.68
N ASP A 38 19.14 -5.76 -11.80
CA ASP A 38 19.85 -6.25 -12.97
C ASP A 38 18.98 -7.09 -13.93
N HIS A 39 17.69 -7.14 -13.67
CA HIS A 39 16.69 -7.79 -14.53
C HIS A 39 15.34 -7.11 -14.33
N ASP A 40 14.41 -7.33 -15.25
CA ASP A 40 13.09 -6.70 -15.16
C ASP A 40 12.34 -7.20 -13.93
N PRO A 41 11.95 -6.31 -13.00
CA PRO A 41 11.31 -6.72 -11.75
C PRO A 41 9.80 -7.00 -11.87
N ILE A 42 9.36 -7.54 -13.01
CA ILE A 42 7.93 -7.88 -13.22
C ILE A 42 7.39 -8.86 -12.17
N PRO A 43 8.10 -9.95 -11.83
CA PRO A 43 7.59 -10.86 -10.78
C PRO A 43 7.40 -10.17 -9.43
N LEU A 44 8.30 -9.25 -9.10
CA LEU A 44 8.18 -8.45 -7.88
C LEU A 44 6.92 -7.59 -7.90
N ARG A 45 6.64 -6.97 -9.04
CA ARG A 45 5.46 -6.14 -9.22
C ARG A 45 4.18 -6.94 -9.03
N TYR A 46 4.10 -8.13 -9.63
CA TYR A 46 2.94 -9.01 -9.47
C TYR A 46 2.73 -9.42 -8.02
N GLN A 47 3.80 -9.74 -7.31
CA GLN A 47 3.70 -10.12 -5.91
C GLN A 47 3.27 -8.95 -5.04
N LEU A 48 3.81 -7.77 -5.29
CA LEU A 48 3.43 -6.57 -4.56
C LEU A 48 1.95 -6.25 -4.76
N ASP A 49 1.47 -6.33 -6.01
CA ASP A 49 0.06 -6.09 -6.32
C ASP A 49 -0.86 -7.12 -5.68
N ALA A 50 -0.40 -8.36 -5.54
CA ALA A 50 -1.18 -9.41 -4.87
C ALA A 50 -1.26 -9.20 -3.36
N GLU A 51 -0.17 -8.77 -2.73
CA GLU A 51 -0.10 -8.56 -1.27
C GLU A 51 -0.66 -7.22 -0.82
N ARG A 52 -0.49 -6.18 -1.64
CA ARG A 52 -0.90 -4.81 -1.33
C ARG A 52 -1.55 -4.17 -2.57
N PRO A 53 -2.72 -4.65 -3.00
CA PRO A 53 -3.33 -4.17 -4.23
C PRO A 53 -3.61 -2.67 -4.19
N ASP A 54 -3.31 -1.99 -5.28
CA ASP A 54 -3.54 -0.56 -5.51
C ASP A 54 -2.78 0.40 -4.58
N GLN A 55 -1.84 -0.11 -3.78
CA GLN A 55 -1.15 0.72 -2.79
C GLN A 55 0.11 1.41 -3.33
N PHE A 56 0.63 1.00 -4.48
CA PHE A 56 1.87 1.55 -5.02
C PHE A 56 1.72 1.95 -6.48
N ARG A 57 2.36 3.09 -6.81
CA ARG A 57 2.51 3.53 -8.21
C ARG A 57 3.89 3.09 -8.68
N TRP A 58 3.95 2.54 -9.88
CA TRP A 58 5.14 1.93 -10.45
C TRP A 58 5.53 2.66 -11.74
N GLU A 59 6.75 3.18 -11.81
CA GLU A 59 7.22 3.93 -12.96
C GLU A 59 8.64 3.53 -13.31
N TYR A 60 8.85 3.05 -14.54
CA TYR A 60 10.18 2.71 -15.02
C TYR A 60 10.92 3.98 -15.44
N ARG A 61 12.13 4.17 -14.89
CA ARG A 61 13.05 5.22 -15.33
C ARG A 61 14.05 4.71 -16.34
N GLU A 62 14.50 3.46 -16.18
CA GLU A 62 15.43 2.80 -17.09
C GLU A 62 14.92 1.37 -17.27
N ASN A 63 14.84 0.93 -18.50
CA ASN A 63 14.17 -0.32 -18.86
C ASN A 63 15.12 -1.28 -19.60
N GLY A 64 16.27 -1.54 -19.01
CA GLY A 64 17.25 -2.49 -19.54
C GLY A 64 18.10 -1.93 -20.68
N PRO A 65 18.88 -2.81 -21.36
CA PRO A 65 19.00 -4.26 -21.13
C PRO A 65 19.90 -4.65 -19.96
N GLU A 66 20.78 -3.77 -19.50
CA GLU A 66 21.75 -4.14 -18.46
C GLU A 66 21.24 -3.86 -17.05
N GLN A 67 20.41 -2.83 -16.94
CA GLN A 67 19.95 -2.34 -15.66
C GLN A 67 18.52 -1.86 -15.80
N TRP A 68 17.73 -2.08 -14.76
CA TRP A 68 16.38 -1.52 -14.63
C TRP A 68 16.34 -0.61 -13.42
N VAL A 69 15.75 0.57 -13.60
CA VAL A 69 15.54 1.53 -12.51
C VAL A 69 14.05 1.83 -12.46
N VAL A 70 13.44 1.57 -11.31
CA VAL A 70 12.00 1.72 -11.12
C VAL A 70 11.73 2.60 -9.91
N ASP A 71 10.89 3.61 -10.10
CA ASP A 71 10.36 4.40 -8.99
C ASP A 71 9.06 3.78 -8.51
N ILE A 72 9.02 3.38 -7.26
CA ILE A 72 7.85 2.79 -6.62
C ILE A 72 7.40 3.75 -5.53
N THR A 73 6.22 4.36 -5.72
CA THR A 73 5.71 5.39 -4.81
C THR A 73 4.52 4.84 -4.03
N SER A 74 4.55 4.98 -2.71
CA SER A 74 3.42 4.63 -1.87
C SER A 74 2.31 5.66 -2.05
N ARG A 75 1.11 5.19 -2.35
CA ARG A 75 -0.08 6.04 -2.45
C ARG A 75 -1.16 5.63 -1.44
N ALA A 76 -0.80 4.78 -0.49
CA ALA A 76 -1.74 4.27 0.51
C ALA A 76 -1.71 5.11 1.77
N ARG A 77 -2.89 5.59 2.19
CA ARG A 77 -3.11 6.11 3.52
C ARG A 77 -3.75 5.00 4.33
N VAL A 78 -3.04 4.53 5.35
CA VAL A 78 -3.44 3.35 6.11
C VAL A 78 -4.01 3.76 7.44
N PHE A 79 -5.17 3.20 7.80
CA PHE A 79 -5.77 3.33 9.11
C PHE A 79 -6.00 1.94 9.70
N ASP A 80 -5.35 1.66 10.82
CA ASP A 80 -5.53 0.39 11.51
C ASP A 80 -6.51 0.56 12.67
N ALA A 81 -7.72 0.06 12.48
CA ALA A 81 -8.77 0.16 13.49
C ALA A 81 -8.70 -0.96 14.54
N ARG A 82 -7.87 -1.98 14.30
CA ARG A 82 -7.82 -3.16 15.19
C ARG A 82 -7.43 -2.83 16.62
N PRO A 83 -6.35 -2.05 16.90
CA PRO A 83 -6.00 -1.72 18.29
C PRO A 83 -7.06 -0.88 18.98
N ILE A 84 -7.72 0.03 18.25
CA ILE A 84 -8.74 0.93 18.79
C ILE A 84 -9.95 0.11 19.23
N LEU A 85 -10.40 -0.80 18.38
CA LEU A 85 -11.53 -1.69 18.68
C LEU A 85 -11.20 -2.66 19.83
N ALA A 86 -9.96 -3.17 19.85
CA ALA A 86 -9.53 -4.05 20.95
C ALA A 86 -9.53 -3.34 22.30
N ALA A 87 -9.29 -2.03 22.30
CA ALA A 87 -9.35 -1.22 23.53
C ALA A 87 -10.78 -0.82 23.91
N GLY A 88 -11.79 -1.25 23.14
CA GLY A 88 -13.18 -0.91 23.38
C GLY A 88 -13.59 0.49 22.95
N GLU A 89 -12.75 1.14 22.15
CA GLU A 89 -13.02 2.49 21.66
C GLU A 89 -13.65 2.45 20.27
N GLU A 90 -14.32 3.54 19.93
CA GLU A 90 -15.00 3.67 18.62
C GLU A 90 -14.14 4.47 17.65
N PRO A 91 -13.67 3.86 16.54
CA PRO A 91 -12.76 4.53 15.61
C PRO A 91 -13.45 5.34 14.51
N PHE A 92 -14.78 5.37 14.44
CA PHE A 92 -15.50 5.93 13.30
C PHE A 92 -15.10 7.37 12.96
N ALA A 93 -15.10 8.25 13.96
CA ALA A 93 -14.75 9.66 13.73
C ALA A 93 -13.32 9.81 13.23
N ALA A 94 -12.38 9.04 13.80
CA ALA A 94 -10.99 9.07 13.39
C ALA A 94 -10.83 8.55 11.96
N ILE A 95 -11.57 7.50 11.58
CA ILE A 95 -11.56 6.97 10.22
C ILE A 95 -12.08 8.03 9.24
N MET A 96 -13.16 8.70 9.57
CA MET A 96 -13.74 9.74 8.69
C MET A 96 -12.78 10.91 8.52
N ASP A 97 -12.11 11.33 9.59
CA ASP A 97 -11.10 12.39 9.52
C ASP A 97 -9.94 11.98 8.61
N ALA A 98 -9.49 10.73 8.72
CA ALA A 98 -8.42 10.22 7.88
C ALA A 98 -8.87 10.14 6.40
N ALA A 99 -10.10 9.71 6.15
CA ALA A 99 -10.65 9.63 4.80
C ALA A 99 -10.66 11.00 4.10
N ASP A 100 -10.93 12.05 4.85
CA ASP A 100 -10.96 13.43 4.31
C ASP A 100 -9.59 13.90 3.83
N THR A 101 -8.50 13.27 4.28
CA THR A 101 -7.15 13.65 3.86
C THR A 101 -6.68 12.94 2.58
N VAL A 102 -7.47 11.97 2.10
CA VAL A 102 -7.07 11.14 0.96
C VAL A 102 -7.16 11.95 -0.34
N GLY A 103 -6.05 12.04 -1.07
CA GLY A 103 -6.00 12.73 -2.37
C GLY A 103 -6.52 11.85 -3.50
N ASP A 104 -6.67 12.46 -4.68
CA ASP A 104 -7.23 11.78 -5.87
C ASP A 104 -6.36 10.62 -6.35
N ASP A 105 -5.03 10.73 -6.17
CA ASP A 105 -4.07 9.69 -6.56
C ASP A 105 -3.85 8.64 -5.48
N GLU A 106 -4.49 8.79 -4.34
CA GLU A 106 -4.24 7.96 -3.16
C GLU A 106 -5.38 6.98 -2.95
N VAL A 107 -5.08 5.90 -2.25
CA VAL A 107 -6.08 4.96 -1.78
C VAL A 107 -6.11 4.97 -0.25
N PHE A 108 -7.28 4.69 0.31
CA PHE A 108 -7.47 4.63 1.75
C PHE A 108 -7.63 3.18 2.15
N VAL A 109 -6.75 2.68 3.03
CA VAL A 109 -6.73 1.27 3.43
C VAL A 109 -7.07 1.18 4.91
N VAL A 110 -8.12 0.45 5.23
CA VAL A 110 -8.56 0.24 6.61
C VAL A 110 -8.40 -1.21 6.98
N TYR A 111 -7.73 -1.47 8.11
CA TYR A 111 -7.63 -2.80 8.70
C TYR A 111 -8.59 -2.91 9.87
N ALA A 112 -9.37 -3.99 9.91
CA ALA A 112 -10.36 -4.22 10.96
C ALA A 112 -10.47 -5.72 11.25
N PRO A 113 -11.00 -6.11 12.44
CA PRO A 113 -11.18 -7.52 12.78
C PRO A 113 -12.42 -8.15 12.13
N PHE A 114 -13.21 -7.36 11.41
CA PHE A 114 -14.41 -7.81 10.70
C PHE A 114 -14.60 -6.93 9.46
N GLU A 115 -15.48 -7.33 8.55
CA GLU A 115 -15.80 -6.47 7.40
C GLU A 115 -16.64 -5.29 7.90
N PRO A 116 -16.13 -4.03 7.77
CA PRO A 116 -16.80 -2.84 8.28
C PRO A 116 -17.90 -2.35 7.32
N VAL A 117 -18.95 -3.15 7.15
CA VAL A 117 -20.02 -2.89 6.17
C VAL A 117 -20.66 -1.50 6.32
N PRO A 118 -20.99 -1.02 7.55
CA PRO A 118 -21.54 0.34 7.69
C PRO A 118 -20.59 1.43 7.18
N LEU A 119 -19.29 1.27 7.42
CA LEU A 119 -18.28 2.22 6.95
C LEU A 119 -18.21 2.23 5.43
N GLU A 120 -18.30 1.06 4.82
CA GLU A 120 -18.29 0.92 3.36
C GLU A 120 -19.43 1.73 2.74
N GLY A 121 -20.62 1.65 3.32
CA GLY A 121 -21.78 2.40 2.86
C GLY A 121 -21.63 3.91 3.02
N VAL A 122 -21.08 4.36 4.14
CA VAL A 122 -20.88 5.80 4.39
C VAL A 122 -19.85 6.38 3.42
N LEU A 123 -18.74 5.68 3.21
CA LEU A 123 -17.71 6.15 2.29
C LEU A 123 -18.15 6.08 0.82
N ALA A 124 -19.04 5.14 0.48
CA ALA A 124 -19.65 5.10 -0.86
C ALA A 124 -20.40 6.40 -1.16
N GLU A 125 -21.09 6.95 -0.17
CA GLU A 125 -21.81 8.22 -0.31
C GLU A 125 -20.84 9.40 -0.50
N GLN A 126 -19.58 9.24 -0.10
CA GLN A 126 -18.55 10.27 -0.25
C GLN A 126 -17.69 10.09 -1.50
N GLY A 127 -18.09 9.19 -2.40
CA GLY A 127 -17.40 9.01 -3.67
C GLY A 127 -16.31 7.93 -3.65
N PHE A 128 -16.33 7.02 -2.68
CA PHE A 128 -15.38 5.90 -2.64
C PHE A 128 -16.06 4.60 -3.07
N ARG A 129 -15.40 3.86 -3.95
CA ARG A 129 -15.71 2.44 -4.13
C ARG A 129 -14.76 1.65 -3.25
N HIS A 130 -15.05 0.39 -2.96
CA HIS A 130 -14.22 -0.39 -2.06
C HIS A 130 -14.01 -1.82 -2.54
N VAL A 131 -12.92 -2.42 -2.08
CA VAL A 131 -12.63 -3.84 -2.23
C VAL A 131 -12.33 -4.37 -0.83
N ALA A 132 -13.13 -5.32 -0.35
CA ALA A 132 -12.95 -5.93 0.96
C ALA A 132 -12.30 -7.30 0.81
N ASP A 133 -11.17 -7.50 1.50
CA ASP A 133 -10.42 -8.75 1.49
C ASP A 133 -10.28 -9.27 2.90
N GLN A 134 -10.68 -10.51 3.11
CA GLN A 134 -10.38 -11.20 4.37
C GLN A 134 -8.96 -11.76 4.25
N ILE A 135 -8.02 -11.19 5.01
CA ILE A 135 -6.61 -11.56 4.94
C ILE A 135 -6.18 -12.52 6.05
N GLY A 136 -7.11 -12.91 6.90
CA GLY A 136 -6.87 -13.86 7.98
C GLY A 136 -8.12 -14.00 8.82
N GLU A 137 -8.07 -14.87 9.82
CA GLU A 137 -9.17 -15.01 10.77
C GLU A 137 -9.29 -13.72 11.58
N ALA A 138 -10.49 -13.15 11.66
CA ALA A 138 -10.74 -11.87 12.30
C ALA A 138 -9.77 -10.78 11.83
N ASN A 139 -9.49 -10.75 10.52
CA ASN A 139 -8.53 -9.82 9.96
C ASN A 139 -8.93 -9.45 8.54
N TRP A 140 -9.36 -8.20 8.36
CA TRP A 140 -9.86 -7.68 7.10
C TRP A 140 -9.06 -6.46 6.66
N ARG A 141 -8.86 -6.36 5.36
CA ARG A 141 -8.30 -5.18 4.70
C ARG A 141 -9.33 -4.66 3.71
N VAL A 142 -9.76 -3.42 3.88
CA VAL A 142 -10.66 -2.80 2.93
C VAL A 142 -9.93 -1.65 2.26
N THR A 143 -9.86 -1.71 0.95
CA THR A 143 -9.21 -0.67 0.14
C THR A 143 -10.29 0.20 -0.48
N PHE A 144 -10.26 1.49 -0.14
CA PHE A 144 -11.20 2.48 -0.67
C PHE A 144 -10.50 3.31 -1.73
N LEU A 145 -11.13 3.40 -2.89
CA LEU A 145 -10.61 4.13 -4.05
C LEU A 145 -11.61 5.21 -4.44
N ARG A 146 -11.13 6.39 -4.77
CA ARG A 146 -12.00 7.46 -5.25
C ARG A 146 -12.49 7.13 -6.67
N THR A 147 -13.76 7.36 -6.89
CA THR A 147 -14.39 7.15 -8.19
C THR A 147 -14.33 8.40 -9.05
#